data_f71d193a38f726287d5b45519f09b1f2
#
_entry.id   f71d193a38f726287d5b45519f09b1f2
#
_cell.length_a   1.000
_cell.length_b   1.000
_cell.length_c   1.000
_cell.angle_alpha   90.00
_cell.angle_beta   90.00
_cell.angle_gamma   90.00
#
_symmetry.space_group_name_H-M   'P 1'
#
loop_
_entity.id
_entity.type
_entity.pdbx_description
1 polymer ?
#
loop_
_entity_poly.entity_id
_entity_poly.type
_entity_poly.pdbx_seq_one_letter_code
_entity_poly.pdbx_strand_id
1 'polypeptide(L)'
;MVLAEQIKEIEQRREALERCLDIDQKRIDLRNEEEKTQEPNFWDNPDKAREQLRKVAGIKAWVEDYDAIRKDAEDLQLMPDFVKEGVVSEEEMDAHYAATLEKIEKLEMRNMLRRDEDRLGAILDINAGAGGTEALDWASMLLRMYTRWG
;
A
#
# COMPACT_ATOMS: atom_id res chain seq x y z
N MET A 1 -11.19 -21.91 -2.95
CA MET A 1 -12.52 -21.35 -3.36
C MET A 1 -12.82 -20.08 -2.58
N VAL A 2 -12.87 -18.95 -3.27
CA VAL A 2 -13.18 -17.64 -2.65
C VAL A 2 -14.66 -17.57 -2.31
N LEU A 3 -14.97 -17.18 -1.08
CA LEU A 3 -16.34 -17.02 -0.60
C LEU A 3 -16.86 -15.60 -0.86
N ALA A 4 -18.17 -15.45 -1.02
CA ALA A 4 -18.82 -14.14 -1.21
C ALA A 4 -18.48 -13.14 -0.07
N GLU A 5 -18.30 -13.65 1.15
CA GLU A 5 -17.87 -12.85 2.30
C GLU A 5 -16.47 -12.25 2.14
N GLN A 6 -15.54 -13.01 1.55
CA GLN A 6 -14.17 -12.56 1.27
C GLN A 6 -14.15 -11.45 0.20
N ILE A 7 -14.97 -11.58 -0.84
CA ILE A 7 -15.12 -10.53 -1.86
C ILE A 7 -15.69 -9.25 -1.23
N LYS A 8 -16.68 -9.41 -0.33
CA LYS A 8 -17.25 -8.27 0.39
C LYS A 8 -16.23 -7.61 1.32
N GLU A 9 -15.37 -8.39 1.96
CA GLU A 9 -14.28 -7.86 2.79
C GLU A 9 -13.30 -7.03 1.95
N ILE A 10 -12.90 -7.53 0.78
CA ILE A 10 -12.04 -6.78 -0.17
C ILE A 10 -12.68 -5.43 -0.51
N GLU A 11 -13.97 -5.41 -0.81
CA GLU A 11 -14.67 -4.16 -1.16
C GLU A 11 -14.72 -3.18 0.03
N GLN A 12 -14.98 -3.66 1.23
CA GLN A 12 -14.96 -2.83 2.44
C GLN A 12 -13.57 -2.23 2.71
N ARG A 13 -12.52 -3.02 2.53
CA ARG A 13 -11.14 -2.54 2.69
C ARG A 13 -10.76 -1.54 1.60
N ARG A 14 -11.20 -1.75 0.36
CA ARG A 14 -11.03 -0.79 -0.74
C ARG A 14 -11.70 0.55 -0.43
N GLU A 15 -12.96 0.53 0.01
CA GLU A 15 -13.68 1.75 0.40
C GLU A 15 -13.01 2.47 1.58
N ALA A 16 -12.50 1.73 2.55
CA ALA A 16 -11.75 2.29 3.67
C ALA A 16 -10.47 2.98 3.20
N LEU A 17 -9.73 2.37 2.26
CA LEU A 17 -8.52 2.97 1.65
C LEU A 17 -8.86 4.24 0.87
N GLU A 18 -9.94 4.25 0.11
CA GLU A 18 -10.38 5.42 -0.64
C GLU A 18 -10.59 6.63 0.28
N ARG A 19 -11.23 6.40 1.41
CA ARG A 19 -11.47 7.44 2.42
C ARG A 19 -10.20 7.84 3.17
N CYS A 20 -9.40 6.87 3.62
CA CYS A 20 -8.17 7.13 4.38
C CYS A 20 -7.10 7.85 3.55
N LEU A 21 -7.02 7.54 2.25
CA LEU A 21 -6.07 8.15 1.32
C LEU A 21 -6.60 9.45 0.72
N ASP A 22 -7.90 9.73 0.86
CA ASP A 22 -8.57 10.87 0.23
C ASP A 22 -8.28 10.93 -1.29
N ILE A 23 -8.61 9.85 -1.97
CA ILE A 23 -8.26 9.64 -3.38
C ILE A 23 -8.85 10.72 -4.28
N ASP A 24 -10.06 11.17 -4.02
CA ASP A 24 -10.70 12.23 -4.83
C ASP A 24 -9.90 13.53 -4.74
N GLN A 25 -9.46 13.89 -3.54
CA GLN A 25 -8.60 15.07 -3.36
C GLN A 25 -7.24 14.87 -4.03
N LYS A 26 -6.64 13.68 -3.92
CA LYS A 26 -5.39 13.38 -4.62
C LYS A 26 -5.49 13.49 -6.15
N ARG A 27 -6.63 13.13 -6.73
CA ARG A 27 -6.88 13.29 -8.17
C ARG A 27 -6.95 14.77 -8.57
N ILE A 28 -7.57 15.61 -7.74
CA ILE A 28 -7.62 17.05 -7.94
C ILE A 28 -6.22 17.65 -7.81
N ASP A 29 -5.50 17.28 -6.76
CA ASP A 29 -4.13 17.75 -6.51
C ASP A 29 -3.18 17.32 -7.65
N LEU A 30 -3.30 16.07 -8.11
CA LEU A 30 -2.52 15.57 -9.24
C LEU A 30 -2.74 16.42 -10.49
N ARG A 31 -3.99 16.71 -10.83
CA ARG A 31 -4.32 17.56 -12.00
C ARG A 31 -3.71 18.95 -11.85
N ASN A 32 -3.90 19.57 -10.70
CA ASN A 32 -3.37 20.91 -10.43
C ASN A 32 -1.84 20.95 -10.50
N GLU A 33 -1.17 19.92 -9.99
CA GLU A 33 0.29 19.86 -10.03
C GLU A 33 0.83 19.50 -11.43
N GLU A 34 0.10 18.70 -12.20
CA GLU A 34 0.43 18.42 -13.61
C GLU A 34 0.27 19.68 -14.49
N GLU A 35 -0.76 20.51 -14.27
CA GLU A 35 -0.96 21.76 -14.99
C GLU A 35 0.24 22.70 -14.85
N LYS A 36 0.87 22.75 -13.67
CA LYS A 36 2.08 23.55 -13.43
C LYS A 36 3.27 23.09 -14.28
N THR A 37 3.33 21.81 -14.65
CA THR A 37 4.40 21.28 -15.51
C THR A 37 4.27 21.71 -16.98
N GLN A 38 3.09 22.20 -17.37
CA GLN A 38 2.79 22.66 -18.74
C GLN A 38 3.00 24.16 -18.92
N GLU A 39 3.38 24.88 -17.87
CA GLU A 39 3.67 26.29 -17.95
C GLU A 39 4.88 26.57 -18.87
N PRO A 40 4.86 27.64 -19.69
CA PRO A 40 5.94 27.93 -20.64
C PRO A 40 7.32 28.04 -19.98
N ASN A 41 7.37 28.54 -18.75
CA ASN A 41 8.61 28.80 -18.00
C ASN A 41 9.01 27.63 -17.07
N PHE A 42 8.35 26.48 -17.19
CA PHE A 42 8.59 25.34 -16.31
C PHE A 42 10.04 24.88 -16.31
N TRP A 43 10.70 24.89 -17.46
CA TRP A 43 12.07 24.43 -17.65
C TRP A 43 13.16 25.51 -17.40
N ASP A 44 12.77 26.73 -17.10
CA ASP A 44 13.74 27.83 -16.85
C ASP A 44 14.59 27.57 -15.60
N ASN A 45 14.06 26.81 -14.63
CA ASN A 45 14.79 26.36 -13.45
C ASN A 45 14.73 24.83 -13.33
N PRO A 46 15.81 24.11 -13.73
CA PRO A 46 15.83 22.65 -13.74
C PRO A 46 15.63 22.01 -12.36
N ASP A 47 16.07 22.64 -11.28
CA ASP A 47 15.96 22.10 -9.93
C ASP A 47 14.52 22.16 -9.43
N LYS A 48 13.83 23.27 -9.65
CA LYS A 48 12.40 23.40 -9.35
C LYS A 48 11.55 22.47 -10.22
N ALA A 49 11.92 22.31 -11.49
CA ALA A 49 11.24 21.38 -12.40
C ALA A 49 11.35 19.93 -11.90
N ARG A 50 12.52 19.50 -11.44
CA ARG A 50 12.71 18.18 -10.85
C ARG A 50 11.90 17.98 -9.58
N GLU A 51 11.87 18.97 -8.70
CA GLU A 51 11.07 18.92 -7.47
C GLU A 51 9.59 18.78 -7.78
N GLN A 52 9.08 19.57 -8.72
CA GLN A 52 7.69 19.50 -9.17
C GLN A 52 7.36 18.14 -9.78
N LEU A 53 8.21 17.59 -10.64
CA LEU A 53 8.01 16.27 -11.23
C LEU A 53 8.03 15.16 -10.19
N ARG A 54 8.87 15.25 -9.15
CA ARG A 54 8.86 14.30 -8.02
C ARG A 54 7.55 14.37 -7.24
N LYS A 55 7.03 15.57 -7.02
CA LYS A 55 5.75 15.78 -6.35
C LYS A 55 4.61 15.15 -7.13
N VAL A 56 4.54 15.42 -8.43
CA VAL A 56 3.56 14.82 -9.35
C VAL A 56 3.67 13.30 -9.33
N ALA A 57 4.87 12.73 -9.46
CA ALA A 57 5.10 11.30 -9.44
C ALA A 57 4.67 10.65 -8.11
N GLY A 58 4.90 11.33 -6.99
CA GLY A 58 4.50 10.86 -5.66
C GLY A 58 2.98 10.76 -5.52
N ILE A 59 2.24 11.79 -5.93
CA ILE A 59 0.77 11.78 -5.89
C ILE A 59 0.21 10.74 -6.88
N LYS A 60 0.76 10.70 -8.09
CA LYS A 60 0.35 9.77 -9.14
C LYS A 60 0.49 8.32 -8.71
N ALA A 61 1.60 7.96 -8.05
CA ALA A 61 1.82 6.62 -7.55
C ALA A 61 0.72 6.15 -6.58
N TRP A 62 0.25 7.01 -5.68
CA TRP A 62 -0.86 6.69 -4.78
C TRP A 62 -2.18 6.44 -5.53
N VAL A 63 -2.48 7.28 -6.51
CA VAL A 63 -3.71 7.15 -7.31
C VAL A 63 -3.66 5.89 -8.18
N GLU A 64 -2.54 5.61 -8.84
CA GLU A 64 -2.37 4.43 -9.68
C GLU A 64 -2.45 3.13 -8.88
N ASP A 65 -1.81 3.07 -7.71
CA ASP A 65 -1.86 1.90 -6.83
C ASP A 65 -3.29 1.64 -6.34
N TYR A 66 -4.02 2.69 -5.98
CA TYR A 66 -5.44 2.56 -5.61
C TYR A 66 -6.30 2.15 -6.80
N ASP A 67 -6.12 2.73 -7.98
CA ASP A 67 -6.91 2.39 -9.17
C ASP A 67 -6.71 0.93 -9.61
N ALA A 68 -5.50 0.39 -9.45
CA ALA A 68 -5.23 -1.02 -9.67
C ALA A 68 -6.04 -1.91 -8.71
N ILE A 69 -6.09 -1.57 -7.42
CA ILE A 69 -6.89 -2.28 -6.42
C ILE A 69 -8.38 -2.19 -6.74
N ARG A 70 -8.87 -1.01 -7.11
CA ARG A 70 -10.28 -0.80 -7.48
C ARG A 70 -10.68 -1.69 -8.65
N LYS A 71 -9.87 -1.71 -9.69
CA LYS A 71 -10.12 -2.57 -10.86
C LYS A 71 -10.14 -4.05 -10.48
N ASP A 72 -9.15 -4.51 -9.72
CA ASP A 72 -9.09 -5.90 -9.28
C ASP A 72 -10.29 -6.28 -8.41
N ALA A 73 -10.78 -5.37 -7.56
CA ALA A 73 -11.97 -5.60 -6.74
C ALA A 73 -13.26 -5.66 -7.58
N GLU A 74 -13.38 -4.80 -8.61
CA GLU A 74 -14.49 -4.85 -9.59
C GLU A 74 -14.47 -6.17 -10.37
N ASP A 75 -13.30 -6.61 -10.83
CA ASP A 75 -13.13 -7.89 -11.52
C ASP A 75 -13.53 -9.07 -10.63
N LEU A 76 -13.12 -9.07 -9.35
CA LEU A 76 -13.49 -10.10 -8.37
C LEU A 76 -15.00 -10.20 -8.13
N GLN A 77 -15.74 -9.11 -8.22
CA GLN A 77 -17.20 -9.13 -8.09
C GLN A 77 -17.89 -9.85 -9.24
N LEU A 78 -17.29 -9.81 -10.43
CA LEU A 78 -17.83 -10.44 -11.64
C LEU A 78 -17.37 -11.91 -11.80
N MET A 79 -16.21 -12.26 -11.26
CA MET A 79 -15.62 -13.60 -11.39
C MET A 79 -16.52 -14.77 -10.96
N PRO A 80 -17.32 -14.70 -9.89
CA PRO A 80 -18.21 -15.81 -9.50
C PRO A 80 -19.19 -16.21 -10.58
N ASP A 81 -19.66 -15.27 -11.39
CA ASP A 81 -20.58 -15.57 -12.49
C ASP A 81 -19.82 -16.20 -13.66
N PHE A 82 -18.64 -15.73 -13.97
CA PHE A 82 -17.78 -16.35 -14.99
C PHE A 82 -17.32 -17.76 -14.62
N VAL A 83 -17.13 -18.04 -13.33
CA VAL A 83 -16.84 -19.40 -12.85
C VAL A 83 -18.04 -20.32 -13.07
N LYS A 84 -19.27 -19.85 -12.80
CA LYS A 84 -20.50 -20.64 -13.07
C LYS A 84 -20.69 -20.93 -14.55
N GLU A 85 -20.29 -20.00 -15.41
CA GLU A 85 -20.35 -20.14 -16.87
C GLU A 85 -19.18 -20.99 -17.44
N GLY A 86 -18.21 -21.34 -16.61
CA GLY A 86 -17.02 -22.12 -17.01
C GLY A 86 -16.00 -21.33 -17.82
N VAL A 87 -16.07 -20.00 -17.80
CA VAL A 87 -15.12 -19.10 -18.50
C VAL A 87 -13.83 -18.92 -17.71
N VAL A 88 -13.93 -18.90 -16.37
CA VAL A 88 -12.82 -18.75 -15.44
C VAL A 88 -12.82 -19.95 -14.50
N SER A 89 -11.64 -20.43 -14.13
CA SER A 89 -11.51 -21.51 -13.15
C SER A 89 -11.57 -20.97 -11.71
N GLU A 90 -11.94 -21.81 -10.76
CA GLU A 90 -11.90 -21.45 -9.32
C GLU A 90 -10.47 -21.11 -8.89
N GLU A 91 -9.47 -21.78 -9.43
CA GLU A 91 -8.06 -21.55 -9.15
C GLU A 91 -7.59 -20.17 -9.62
N GLU A 92 -8.06 -19.72 -10.78
CA GLU A 92 -7.78 -18.38 -11.30
C GLU A 92 -8.44 -17.30 -10.44
N MET A 93 -9.65 -17.54 -9.96
CA MET A 93 -10.33 -16.64 -9.03
C MET A 93 -9.61 -16.56 -7.68
N ASP A 94 -9.17 -17.69 -7.13
CA ASP A 94 -8.41 -17.75 -5.88
C ASP A 94 -7.06 -17.01 -6.02
N ALA A 95 -6.38 -17.19 -7.15
CA ALA A 95 -5.12 -16.49 -7.44
C ALA A 95 -5.33 -14.97 -7.58
N HIS A 96 -6.40 -14.55 -8.23
CA HIS A 96 -6.74 -13.12 -8.38
C HIS A 96 -7.09 -12.49 -7.04
N TYR A 97 -7.86 -13.19 -6.19
CA TYR A 97 -8.15 -12.77 -4.83
C TYR A 97 -6.88 -12.58 -4.00
N ALA A 98 -5.96 -13.56 -4.01
CA ALA A 98 -4.71 -13.48 -3.28
C ALA A 98 -3.83 -12.31 -3.73
N ALA A 99 -3.75 -12.07 -5.04
CA ALA A 99 -3.01 -10.94 -5.61
C ALA A 99 -3.63 -9.59 -5.22
N THR A 100 -4.96 -9.49 -5.22
CA THR A 100 -5.68 -8.28 -4.81
C THR A 100 -5.47 -8.00 -3.32
N LEU A 101 -5.56 -9.03 -2.48
CA LEU A 101 -5.31 -8.92 -1.06
C LEU A 101 -3.90 -8.42 -0.77
N GLU A 102 -2.90 -8.97 -1.44
CA GLU A 102 -1.50 -8.52 -1.31
C GLU A 102 -1.32 -7.04 -1.67
N LYS A 103 -1.96 -6.57 -2.74
CA LYS A 103 -1.93 -5.16 -3.14
C LYS A 103 -2.57 -4.25 -2.07
N ILE A 104 -3.71 -4.67 -1.52
CA ILE A 104 -4.40 -3.94 -0.45
C ILE A 104 -3.50 -3.84 0.78
N GLU A 105 -2.92 -4.96 1.23
CA GLU A 105 -2.04 -5.01 2.40
C GLU A 105 -0.80 -4.12 2.22
N LYS A 106 -0.19 -4.13 1.05
CA LYS A 106 0.94 -3.25 0.73
C LYS A 106 0.57 -1.77 0.79
N LEU A 107 -0.60 -1.41 0.26
CA LEU A 107 -1.04 -0.01 0.26
C LEU A 107 -1.46 0.45 1.66
N GLU A 108 -2.12 -0.40 2.44
CA GLU A 108 -2.43 -0.15 3.86
C GLU A 108 -1.16 0.04 4.68
N MET A 109 -0.16 -0.82 4.51
CA MET A 109 1.13 -0.72 5.18
C MET A 109 1.83 0.59 4.83
N ARG A 110 1.89 0.95 3.55
CA ARG A 110 2.46 2.21 3.08
C ARG A 110 1.72 3.42 3.64
N ASN A 111 0.40 3.35 3.78
CA ASN A 111 -0.40 4.41 4.40
C ASN A 111 -0.09 4.56 5.90
N MET A 112 0.10 3.47 6.62
CA MET A 112 0.51 3.51 8.04
C MET A 112 1.90 4.14 8.23
N LEU A 113 2.84 3.85 7.31
CA LEU A 113 4.24 4.29 7.36
C LEU A 113 4.51 5.58 6.56
N ARG A 114 3.52 6.47 6.41
CA ARG A 114 3.65 7.69 5.60
C ARG A 114 4.26 8.89 6.31
N ARG A 115 4.45 8.82 7.63
CA ARG A 115 5.04 9.92 8.42
C ARG A 115 6.53 10.04 8.12
N ASP A 116 7.06 11.26 8.15
CA ASP A 116 8.48 11.50 7.94
C ASP A 116 9.36 10.76 8.96
N GLU A 117 8.85 10.61 10.19
CA GLU A 117 9.48 9.86 11.27
C GLU A 117 9.65 8.37 10.95
N ASP A 118 8.75 7.79 10.17
CA ASP A 118 8.79 6.38 9.77
C ASP A 118 9.92 6.06 8.77
N ARG A 119 10.53 7.08 8.18
CA ARG A 119 11.70 6.96 7.28
C ARG A 119 13.03 6.98 8.03
N LEU A 120 13.00 7.34 9.30
CA LEU A 120 14.18 7.39 10.15
C LEU A 120 14.56 6.00 10.64
N GLY A 121 15.84 5.81 10.94
CA GLY A 121 16.30 4.60 11.62
C GLY A 121 15.71 4.51 13.02
N ALA A 122 15.45 3.30 13.48
CA ALA A 122 14.97 3.04 14.83
C ALA A 122 16.10 2.57 15.74
N ILE A 123 16.07 3.01 16.99
CA ILE A 123 16.89 2.47 18.07
C ILE A 123 16.02 1.51 18.86
N LEU A 124 16.42 0.23 18.90
CA LEU A 124 15.72 -0.81 19.62
C LEU A 124 16.47 -1.12 20.91
N ASP A 125 15.85 -0.85 22.05
CA ASP A 125 16.36 -1.22 23.37
C ASP A 125 15.67 -2.51 23.85
N ILE A 126 16.49 -3.49 24.21
CA ILE A 126 16.00 -4.77 24.76
C ILE A 126 16.52 -4.90 26.18
N ASN A 127 15.62 -4.83 27.15
CA ASN A 127 15.93 -4.96 28.56
C ASN A 127 15.44 -6.29 29.12
N ALA A 128 16.33 -7.03 29.76
CA ALA A 128 16.00 -8.33 30.39
C ALA A 128 15.11 -8.18 31.65
N GLY A 129 14.92 -6.99 32.17
CA GLY A 129 14.21 -6.75 33.43
C GLY A 129 14.91 -7.42 34.62
N ALA A 130 14.14 -7.78 35.66
CA ALA A 130 14.63 -8.41 36.88
C ALA A 130 14.63 -9.96 36.85
N GLY A 131 14.50 -10.55 35.68
CA GLY A 131 14.23 -11.98 35.48
C GLY A 131 15.41 -12.94 35.58
N GLY A 132 16.61 -12.49 35.92
CA GLY A 132 17.78 -13.35 36.05
C GLY A 132 18.34 -13.89 34.72
N THR A 133 19.04 -15.05 34.76
CA THR A 133 19.77 -15.62 33.62
C THR A 133 18.88 -15.96 32.43
N GLU A 134 17.73 -16.52 32.67
CA GLU A 134 16.76 -16.88 31.59
C GLU A 134 16.23 -15.66 30.85
N ALA A 135 16.01 -14.54 31.57
CA ALA A 135 15.61 -13.29 30.95
C ALA A 135 16.72 -12.67 30.09
N LEU A 136 17.98 -12.83 30.48
CA LEU A 136 19.14 -12.43 29.68
C LEU A 136 19.25 -13.25 28.41
N ASP A 137 19.01 -14.56 28.48
CA ASP A 137 19.01 -15.46 27.33
C ASP A 137 17.89 -15.08 26.32
N TRP A 138 16.71 -14.78 26.83
CA TRP A 138 15.59 -14.26 26.02
C TRP A 138 15.95 -12.94 25.32
N ALA A 139 16.48 -11.99 26.05
CA ALA A 139 16.90 -10.71 25.50
C ALA A 139 17.95 -10.87 24.40
N SER A 140 18.90 -11.78 24.59
CA SER A 140 19.93 -12.13 23.60
C SER A 140 19.35 -12.78 22.35
N MET A 141 18.37 -13.64 22.49
CA MET A 141 17.63 -14.26 21.37
C MET A 141 16.86 -13.20 20.57
N LEU A 142 16.15 -12.28 21.22
CA LEU A 142 15.43 -11.19 20.59
C LEU A 142 16.36 -10.24 19.85
N LEU A 143 17.50 -9.87 20.47
CA LEU A 143 18.53 -9.05 19.83
C LEU A 143 19.04 -9.70 18.55
N ARG A 144 19.33 -10.98 18.59
CA ARG A 144 19.79 -11.75 17.41
C ARG A 144 18.72 -11.78 16.32
N MET A 145 17.47 -11.99 16.68
CA MET A 145 16.35 -12.00 15.74
C MET A 145 16.21 -10.65 15.03
N TYR A 146 16.18 -9.55 15.77
CA TYR A 146 16.05 -8.21 15.19
C TYR A 146 17.28 -7.77 14.39
N THR A 147 18.49 -8.16 14.81
CA THR A 147 19.71 -7.89 14.06
C THR A 147 19.74 -8.61 12.71
N ARG A 148 19.13 -9.80 12.61
CA ARG A 148 19.05 -10.55 11.35
C ARG A 148 17.95 -10.04 10.43
N TRP A 149 16.91 -9.46 11.01
CA TRP A 149 15.78 -8.93 10.25
C TRP A 149 16.07 -7.53 9.68
N GLY A 150 16.77 -6.68 10.38
CA GLY A 150 17.23 -5.35 9.95
C GLY A 150 18.51 -5.45 9.15
#